data_a4beb7b93d68abfa6065c89170a2fede
#
_entry.id   a4beb7b93d68abfa6065c89170a2fede
#
_cell.length_a   1.000
_cell.length_b   1.000
_cell.length_c   1.000
_cell.angle_alpha   90.00
_cell.angle_beta   90.00
_cell.angle_gamma   90.00
#
_symmetry.space_group_name_H-M   'P 1'
#
loop_
_entity.id
_entity.type
_entity.pdbx_description
1 polymer ?
#
loop_
_entity_poly.entity_id
_entity_poly.type
_entity_poly.pdbx_seq_one_letter_code
_entity_poly.pdbx_strand_id
1 'polypeptide(L)'
;MSESTRTSRAPAEKRLTYQQWKRRKMLRLARNWGLFLAGCAAVVALLTGGILWLLPKVHGLLAGPKVFAASVYDGTDYVFDAADARLTLVNANLPYTAEPAPLLDTADEATGQQLEAEAAMQYRSMAAAAQADGVSLILVAGYQDADTRQAAYEARVQTYRDKRKSEEEAARLAATIQPAANANEHGTGYAADILSADNPQQDTGFAETRAYEWLTAYAAEYGFILRYPQDRQAATGIVFEPWHWRYVGVENALAIRASGLSLEEFIALQRAD
;
A
#
# COMPACT_ATOMS: atom_id res chain seq x y z
N MET A 1 -70.10 -78.19 0.79
CA MET A 1 -69.14 -77.15 0.47
C MET A 1 -68.89 -76.33 1.73
N SER A 2 -67.78 -76.61 2.39
CA SER A 2 -67.41 -76.02 3.68
C SER A 2 -66.20 -75.09 3.49
N GLU A 3 -66.40 -73.84 3.65
CA GLU A 3 -65.35 -72.83 3.59
C GLU A 3 -64.65 -72.69 4.99
N SER A 4 -63.40 -73.08 4.99
CA SER A 4 -62.51 -72.96 6.17
C SER A 4 -61.93 -71.54 6.26
N THR A 5 -62.42 -70.74 7.20
CA THR A 5 -61.88 -69.47 7.56
C THR A 5 -60.58 -69.64 8.41
N ARG A 6 -59.43 -69.36 7.80
CA ARG A 6 -58.11 -69.30 8.42
C ARG A 6 -57.94 -67.92 9.11
N THR A 7 -58.17 -67.90 10.45
CA THR A 7 -57.80 -66.76 11.26
C THR A 7 -56.30 -66.76 11.46
N SER A 8 -55.60 -65.73 10.88
CA SER A 8 -54.22 -65.49 11.15
C SER A 8 -54.05 -64.83 12.53
N ARG A 9 -53.50 -65.56 13.47
CA ARG A 9 -53.09 -65.00 14.78
C ARG A 9 -51.85 -64.15 14.57
N ALA A 10 -51.95 -62.86 14.93
CA ALA A 10 -50.80 -61.96 15.01
C ALA A 10 -49.81 -62.48 16.06
N PRO A 11 -48.48 -62.39 15.81
CA PRO A 11 -47.48 -62.88 16.75
C PRO A 11 -47.55 -62.12 18.08
N ALA A 12 -47.58 -62.86 19.20
CA ALA A 12 -47.66 -62.31 20.54
C ALA A 12 -46.40 -61.45 20.81
N GLU A 13 -46.62 -60.16 20.98
CA GLU A 13 -45.54 -59.20 21.41
C GLU A 13 -44.96 -59.74 22.75
N LYS A 14 -43.65 -60.09 22.71
CA LYS A 14 -42.91 -60.49 23.93
C LYS A 14 -42.85 -59.32 24.90
N ARG A 15 -43.69 -59.37 25.94
CA ARG A 15 -43.66 -58.41 27.06
C ARG A 15 -42.29 -58.43 27.69
N LEU A 16 -41.63 -57.27 27.72
CA LEU A 16 -40.32 -57.07 28.36
C LEU A 16 -40.45 -57.32 29.88
N THR A 17 -39.52 -58.00 30.48
CA THR A 17 -39.43 -58.05 31.96
C THR A 17 -39.17 -56.65 32.52
N TYR A 18 -39.59 -56.43 33.81
CA TYR A 18 -39.37 -55.13 34.48
C TYR A 18 -37.91 -54.68 34.44
N GLN A 19 -36.96 -55.60 34.60
CA GLN A 19 -35.52 -55.34 34.49
C GLN A 19 -35.07 -54.86 33.09
N GLN A 20 -35.61 -55.53 32.02
CA GLN A 20 -35.31 -55.17 30.65
C GLN A 20 -35.94 -53.78 30.28
N TRP A 21 -37.16 -53.52 30.77
CA TRP A 21 -37.81 -52.20 30.58
C TRP A 21 -37.00 -51.11 31.29
N LYS A 22 -36.61 -51.30 32.57
CA LYS A 22 -35.80 -50.34 33.34
C LYS A 22 -34.48 -50.05 32.66
N ARG A 23 -33.78 -51.08 32.17
CA ARG A 23 -32.51 -50.90 31.40
C ARG A 23 -32.72 -50.10 30.12
N ARG A 24 -33.76 -50.40 29.33
CA ARG A 24 -34.10 -49.64 28.13
C ARG A 24 -34.47 -48.15 28.41
N LYS A 25 -35.20 -47.92 29.48
CA LYS A 25 -35.56 -46.58 29.91
C LYS A 25 -34.29 -45.79 30.32
N MET A 26 -33.37 -46.38 31.06
CA MET A 26 -32.12 -45.73 31.45
C MET A 26 -31.21 -45.46 30.25
N LEU A 27 -31.09 -46.38 29.32
CA LEU A 27 -30.33 -46.19 28.07
C LEU A 27 -30.94 -45.07 27.19
N ARG A 28 -32.24 -44.98 27.07
CA ARG A 28 -32.89 -43.86 26.37
C ARG A 28 -32.63 -42.51 27.04
N LEU A 29 -32.71 -42.49 28.37
CA LEU A 29 -32.44 -41.30 29.15
C LEU A 29 -30.98 -40.83 28.98
N ALA A 30 -30.04 -41.74 29.10
CA ALA A 30 -28.61 -41.48 28.92
C ALA A 30 -28.31 -40.99 27.47
N ARG A 31 -28.92 -41.60 26.45
CA ARG A 31 -28.78 -41.17 25.07
C ARG A 31 -29.34 -39.76 24.86
N ASN A 32 -30.52 -39.46 25.41
CA ASN A 32 -31.15 -38.16 25.26
C ASN A 32 -30.37 -37.06 25.97
N TRP A 33 -29.83 -37.35 27.16
CA TRP A 33 -28.91 -36.45 27.87
C TRP A 33 -27.61 -36.26 27.11
N GLY A 34 -27.04 -37.32 26.52
CA GLY A 34 -25.85 -37.24 25.70
C GLY A 34 -26.05 -36.34 24.48
N LEU A 35 -27.18 -36.49 23.77
CA LEU A 35 -27.55 -35.64 22.64
C LEU A 35 -27.78 -34.17 23.03
N PHE A 36 -28.42 -33.95 24.18
CA PHE A 36 -28.64 -32.61 24.72
C PHE A 36 -27.31 -31.91 25.06
N LEU A 37 -26.45 -32.60 25.78
CA LEU A 37 -25.11 -32.06 26.12
C LEU A 37 -24.24 -31.81 24.88
N ALA A 38 -24.28 -32.70 23.89
CA ALA A 38 -23.59 -32.50 22.62
C ALA A 38 -24.13 -31.28 21.87
N GLY A 39 -25.46 -31.08 21.86
CA GLY A 39 -26.08 -29.89 21.31
C GLY A 39 -25.67 -28.61 22.01
N CYS A 40 -25.66 -28.60 23.35
CA CYS A 40 -25.17 -27.46 24.13
C CYS A 40 -23.72 -27.14 23.84
N ALA A 41 -22.85 -28.17 23.76
CA ALA A 41 -21.45 -27.99 23.44
C ALA A 41 -21.23 -27.41 22.03
N ALA A 42 -22.01 -27.84 21.03
CA ALA A 42 -21.99 -27.32 19.67
C ALA A 42 -22.41 -25.82 19.63
N VAL A 43 -23.46 -25.46 20.37
CA VAL A 43 -23.91 -24.06 20.46
C VAL A 43 -22.84 -23.20 21.14
N VAL A 44 -22.22 -23.65 22.22
CA VAL A 44 -21.12 -22.92 22.87
C VAL A 44 -19.93 -22.75 21.92
N ALA A 45 -19.56 -23.80 21.18
CA ALA A 45 -18.47 -23.74 20.21
C ALA A 45 -18.76 -22.74 19.06
N LEU A 46 -20.01 -22.69 18.57
CA LEU A 46 -20.44 -21.72 17.54
C LEU A 46 -20.43 -20.28 18.08
N LEU A 47 -20.92 -20.08 19.30
CA LEU A 47 -20.92 -18.74 19.93
C LEU A 47 -19.49 -18.25 20.22
N THR A 48 -18.63 -19.10 20.77
CA THR A 48 -17.23 -18.74 21.02
C THR A 48 -16.46 -18.51 19.74
N GLY A 49 -16.65 -19.36 18.72
CA GLY A 49 -16.06 -19.15 17.38
C GLY A 49 -16.55 -17.87 16.74
N GLY A 50 -17.83 -17.56 16.81
CA GLY A 50 -18.43 -16.32 16.33
C GLY A 50 -17.86 -15.09 17.05
N ILE A 51 -17.75 -15.14 18.38
CA ILE A 51 -17.15 -14.05 19.17
C ILE A 51 -15.68 -13.85 18.80
N LEU A 52 -14.87 -14.91 18.73
CA LEU A 52 -13.46 -14.82 18.38
C LEU A 52 -13.24 -14.29 16.96
N TRP A 53 -14.17 -14.57 16.03
CA TRP A 53 -14.14 -14.03 14.67
C TRP A 53 -14.57 -12.57 14.59
N LEU A 54 -15.54 -12.15 15.42
CA LEU A 54 -16.06 -10.79 15.44
C LEU A 54 -15.19 -9.81 16.25
N LEU A 55 -14.57 -10.29 17.33
CA LEU A 55 -13.76 -9.46 18.24
C LEU A 55 -12.70 -8.60 17.53
N PRO A 56 -11.89 -9.13 16.58
CA PRO A 56 -10.90 -8.30 15.88
C PRO A 56 -11.54 -7.22 15.01
N LYS A 57 -12.70 -7.53 14.39
CA LYS A 57 -13.43 -6.59 13.53
C LYS A 57 -14.07 -5.46 14.32
N VAL A 58 -14.67 -5.79 15.46
CA VAL A 58 -15.26 -4.80 16.38
C VAL A 58 -14.16 -3.96 17.05
N HIS A 59 -13.03 -4.57 17.41
CA HIS A 59 -11.91 -3.85 17.98
C HIS A 59 -11.31 -2.85 16.95
N GLY A 60 -11.16 -3.25 15.69
CA GLY A 60 -10.75 -2.34 14.61
C GLY A 60 -11.74 -1.18 14.38
N LEU A 61 -13.05 -1.44 14.52
CA LEU A 61 -14.08 -0.41 14.38
C LEU A 61 -14.11 0.58 15.55
N LEU A 62 -13.77 0.13 16.77
CA LEU A 62 -13.77 0.96 17.99
C LEU A 62 -12.44 1.67 18.23
N ALA A 63 -11.34 1.19 17.65
CA ALA A 63 -10.01 1.78 17.85
C ALA A 63 -9.84 3.14 17.18
N GLY A 64 -10.76 3.56 16.32
CA GLY A 64 -10.59 4.76 15.48
C GLY A 64 -9.51 4.59 14.41
N PRO A 65 -9.36 5.55 13.49
CA PRO A 65 -8.27 5.54 12.53
C PRO A 65 -6.92 5.66 13.24
N LYS A 66 -5.94 4.83 12.88
CA LYS A 66 -4.56 4.99 13.35
C LYS A 66 -4.08 6.40 12.96
N VAL A 67 -3.52 7.12 13.91
CA VAL A 67 -2.82 8.38 13.64
C VAL A 67 -1.38 8.03 13.35
N PHE A 68 -0.87 8.45 12.21
CA PHE A 68 0.52 8.28 11.82
C PHE A 68 1.34 9.47 12.31
N ALA A 69 2.45 9.18 12.95
CA ALA A 69 3.35 10.21 13.48
C ALA A 69 4.79 9.89 13.10
N ALA A 70 5.45 10.85 12.43
CA ALA A 70 6.85 10.72 12.07
C ALA A 70 7.73 10.57 13.32
N SER A 71 8.81 9.79 13.19
CA SER A 71 9.87 9.77 14.19
C SER A 71 10.52 11.17 14.29
N VAL A 72 10.94 11.54 15.50
CA VAL A 72 11.65 12.80 15.71
C VAL A 72 13.11 12.59 15.34
N TYR A 73 13.58 13.30 14.33
CA TYR A 73 14.99 13.37 13.95
C TYR A 73 15.37 14.85 13.87
N ASP A 74 16.44 15.26 14.56
CA ASP A 74 16.86 16.65 14.67
C ASP A 74 17.98 17.04 13.70
N GLY A 75 18.54 16.07 12.97
CA GLY A 75 19.57 16.31 11.95
C GLY A 75 20.98 16.58 12.51
N THR A 76 21.19 16.46 13.82
CA THR A 76 22.47 16.85 14.46
C THR A 76 23.65 15.97 14.05
N ASP A 77 23.39 14.70 13.67
CA ASP A 77 24.42 13.74 13.26
C ASP A 77 24.56 13.63 11.73
N TYR A 78 23.84 14.47 10.98
CA TYR A 78 23.86 14.38 9.52
C TYR A 78 25.16 14.93 8.94
N VAL A 79 25.77 14.17 8.04
CA VAL A 79 26.96 14.56 7.28
C VAL A 79 26.63 14.57 5.79
N PHE A 80 26.71 15.75 5.17
CA PHE A 80 26.43 15.91 3.75
C PHE A 80 27.59 15.36 2.89
N ASP A 81 27.26 14.45 1.98
CA ASP A 81 28.19 13.98 0.93
C ASP A 81 27.77 14.55 -0.43
N ALA A 82 28.53 15.52 -0.92
CA ALA A 82 28.28 16.12 -2.23
C ALA A 82 28.49 15.16 -3.42
N ALA A 83 29.13 14.02 -3.20
CA ALA A 83 29.39 13.00 -4.21
C ALA A 83 28.32 11.90 -4.23
N ASP A 84 27.36 11.93 -3.29
CA ASP A 84 26.25 10.96 -3.26
C ASP A 84 25.38 11.09 -4.52
N ALA A 85 25.43 10.07 -5.38
CA ALA A 85 24.67 10.02 -6.64
C ALA A 85 23.16 10.11 -6.41
N ARG A 86 22.65 9.68 -5.23
CA ARG A 86 21.23 9.74 -4.86
C ARG A 86 20.73 11.17 -4.72
N LEU A 87 21.63 12.13 -4.45
CA LEU A 87 21.35 13.58 -4.36
C LEU A 87 21.47 14.30 -5.70
N THR A 88 21.70 13.60 -6.81
CA THR A 88 21.76 14.22 -8.12
C THR A 88 20.46 14.94 -8.46
N LEU A 89 20.54 16.26 -8.67
CA LEU A 89 19.41 17.05 -9.16
C LEU A 89 19.20 16.83 -10.65
N VAL A 90 17.93 16.63 -11.03
CA VAL A 90 17.51 16.49 -12.42
C VAL A 90 16.36 17.44 -12.69
N ASN A 91 16.58 18.41 -13.54
CA ASN A 91 15.56 19.39 -13.96
C ASN A 91 15.96 20.02 -15.30
N ALA A 92 15.17 20.97 -15.79
CA ALA A 92 15.44 21.63 -17.07
C ALA A 92 16.80 22.32 -17.16
N ASN A 93 17.37 22.78 -16.02
CA ASN A 93 18.67 23.43 -15.97
C ASN A 93 19.82 22.45 -15.69
N LEU A 94 19.51 21.28 -15.16
CA LEU A 94 20.46 20.22 -14.81
C LEU A 94 20.00 18.92 -15.49
N PRO A 95 20.20 18.80 -16.81
CA PRO A 95 19.74 17.65 -17.57
C PRO A 95 20.50 16.38 -17.16
N TYR A 96 19.78 15.28 -17.03
CA TYR A 96 20.31 13.96 -16.75
C TYR A 96 20.55 13.17 -18.04
N THR A 97 21.76 12.72 -18.21
CA THR A 97 22.13 11.74 -19.24
C THR A 97 22.44 10.44 -18.52
N ALA A 98 21.59 9.42 -18.70
CA ALA A 98 21.72 8.13 -18.04
C ALA A 98 22.91 7.32 -18.60
N GLU A 99 24.12 7.67 -18.19
CA GLU A 99 25.31 6.86 -18.50
C GLU A 99 26.24 6.79 -17.26
N PRO A 100 26.49 5.60 -16.73
CA PRO A 100 25.86 4.31 -17.07
C PRO A 100 24.39 4.24 -16.65
N ALA A 101 23.60 3.39 -17.34
CA ALA A 101 22.22 3.11 -16.93
C ALA A 101 22.19 2.58 -15.48
N PRO A 102 21.18 2.93 -14.68
CA PRO A 102 21.07 2.45 -13.31
C PRO A 102 20.94 0.92 -13.27
N LEU A 103 21.49 0.31 -12.23
CA LEU A 103 21.22 -1.11 -11.94
C LEU A 103 19.80 -1.23 -11.40
N LEU A 104 18.92 -1.82 -12.18
CA LEU A 104 17.49 -1.93 -11.84
C LEU A 104 17.16 -3.24 -11.15
N ASP A 105 16.20 -3.19 -10.23
CA ASP A 105 15.55 -4.35 -9.61
C ASP A 105 14.03 -4.14 -9.56
N THR A 106 13.25 -5.23 -9.50
CA THR A 106 11.80 -5.15 -9.36
C THR A 106 11.43 -4.59 -7.99
N ALA A 107 10.78 -3.45 -7.99
CA ALA A 107 10.34 -2.79 -6.76
C ALA A 107 8.94 -3.25 -6.34
N ASP A 108 8.04 -3.47 -7.30
CA ASP A 108 6.68 -3.92 -7.07
C ASP A 108 6.34 -5.07 -8.02
N GLU A 109 6.20 -6.26 -7.45
CA GLU A 109 5.89 -7.49 -8.22
C GLU A 109 4.51 -7.46 -8.88
N ALA A 110 3.54 -6.75 -8.28
CA ALA A 110 2.17 -6.71 -8.82
C ALA A 110 2.08 -5.86 -10.09
N THR A 111 2.89 -4.79 -10.18
CA THR A 111 2.90 -3.87 -11.32
C THR A 111 4.08 -4.12 -12.27
N GLY A 112 5.09 -4.88 -11.83
CA GLY A 112 6.33 -5.10 -12.55
C GLY A 112 7.24 -3.87 -12.63
N GLN A 113 6.94 -2.82 -11.86
CA GLN A 113 7.72 -1.59 -11.86
C GLN A 113 9.10 -1.80 -11.22
N GLN A 114 10.11 -1.17 -11.83
CA GLN A 114 11.49 -1.26 -11.40
C GLN A 114 12.00 0.09 -10.87
N LEU A 115 12.91 0.02 -9.91
CA LEU A 115 13.70 1.15 -9.43
C LEU A 115 15.20 0.77 -9.47
N GLU A 116 16.06 1.73 -9.17
CA GLU A 116 17.45 1.42 -8.85
C GLU A 116 17.48 0.40 -7.69
N ALA A 117 18.47 -0.49 -7.68
CA ALA A 117 18.44 -1.70 -6.84
C ALA A 117 18.27 -1.41 -5.33
N GLU A 118 18.96 -0.39 -4.80
CA GLU A 118 18.82 0.03 -3.40
C GLU A 118 17.44 0.64 -3.16
N ALA A 119 16.99 1.52 -4.05
CA ALA A 119 15.67 2.14 -3.98
C ALA A 119 14.54 1.08 -4.06
N ALA A 120 14.69 0.05 -4.91
CA ALA A 120 13.76 -1.06 -5.02
C ALA A 120 13.65 -1.86 -3.71
N MET A 121 14.79 -2.17 -3.08
CA MET A 121 14.82 -2.86 -1.79
C MET A 121 14.11 -2.06 -0.70
N GLN A 122 14.38 -0.76 -0.64
CA GLN A 122 13.77 0.13 0.35
C GLN A 122 12.27 0.34 0.07
N TYR A 123 11.85 0.43 -1.18
CA TYR A 123 10.43 0.48 -1.53
C TYR A 123 9.69 -0.77 -1.06
N ARG A 124 10.22 -1.97 -1.31
CA ARG A 124 9.61 -3.24 -0.83
C ARG A 124 9.46 -3.25 0.68
N SER A 125 10.47 -2.79 1.41
CA SER A 125 10.43 -2.69 2.88
C SER A 125 9.37 -1.69 3.35
N MET A 126 9.29 -0.53 2.70
CA MET A 126 8.30 0.52 2.93
C MET A 126 6.87 0.01 2.67
N ALA A 127 6.65 -0.63 1.53
CA ALA A 127 5.34 -1.18 1.17
C ALA A 127 4.87 -2.28 2.13
N ALA A 128 5.79 -3.14 2.60
CA ALA A 128 5.50 -4.15 3.61
C ALA A 128 5.12 -3.53 4.96
N ALA A 129 5.80 -2.47 5.40
CA ALA A 129 5.48 -1.75 6.63
C ALA A 129 4.13 -1.03 6.54
N ALA A 130 3.86 -0.36 5.42
CA ALA A 130 2.56 0.26 5.15
C ALA A 130 1.43 -0.78 5.18
N GLN A 131 1.63 -1.92 4.56
CA GLN A 131 0.66 -3.04 4.56
C GLN A 131 0.40 -3.57 5.98
N ALA A 132 1.42 -3.64 6.85
CA ALA A 132 1.25 -4.01 8.25
C ALA A 132 0.40 -3.00 9.02
N ASP A 133 0.42 -1.74 8.62
CA ASP A 133 -0.44 -0.66 9.13
C ASP A 133 -1.83 -0.59 8.46
N GLY A 134 -2.10 -1.50 7.52
CA GLY A 134 -3.36 -1.57 6.79
C GLY A 134 -3.46 -0.54 5.65
N VAL A 135 -2.31 -0.06 5.16
CA VAL A 135 -2.21 0.85 4.02
C VAL A 135 -1.57 0.11 2.85
N SER A 136 -2.24 0.09 1.70
CA SER A 136 -1.69 -0.52 0.48
C SER A 136 -1.06 0.56 -0.39
N LEU A 137 0.23 0.42 -0.70
CA LEU A 137 0.97 1.26 -1.64
C LEU A 137 1.09 0.52 -2.97
N ILE A 138 0.95 1.24 -4.08
CA ILE A 138 1.03 0.73 -5.44
C ILE A 138 2.04 1.60 -6.20
N LEU A 139 3.14 1.02 -6.65
CA LEU A 139 4.08 1.71 -7.52
C LEU A 139 3.55 1.70 -8.95
N VAL A 140 3.09 2.85 -9.43
CA VAL A 140 2.49 2.98 -10.77
C VAL A 140 3.50 3.40 -11.83
N ALA A 141 4.59 4.07 -11.45
CA ALA A 141 5.73 4.35 -12.31
C ALA A 141 7.03 4.37 -11.49
N GLY A 142 8.01 3.62 -11.96
CA GLY A 142 9.39 3.60 -11.47
C GLY A 142 10.34 4.13 -12.53
N TYR A 143 11.40 3.36 -12.84
CA TYR A 143 12.32 3.70 -13.93
C TYR A 143 11.61 3.76 -15.28
N GLN A 144 11.93 4.78 -16.05
CA GLN A 144 11.49 4.95 -17.43
C GLN A 144 12.70 5.25 -18.32
N ASP A 145 12.76 4.58 -19.45
CA ASP A 145 13.77 4.90 -20.49
C ASP A 145 13.51 6.27 -21.14
N ALA A 146 14.47 6.75 -21.90
CA ALA A 146 14.40 8.07 -22.52
C ALA A 146 13.21 8.21 -23.50
N ASP A 147 12.94 7.17 -24.27
CA ASP A 147 11.85 7.19 -25.27
C ASP A 147 10.50 7.24 -24.58
N THR A 148 10.28 6.47 -23.53
CA THR A 148 9.06 6.49 -22.69
C THR A 148 8.84 7.87 -22.08
N ARG A 149 9.87 8.50 -21.50
CA ARG A 149 9.78 9.84 -20.89
C ARG A 149 9.50 10.91 -21.96
N GLN A 150 10.14 10.81 -23.12
CA GLN A 150 9.91 11.75 -24.21
C GLN A 150 8.48 11.64 -24.77
N ALA A 151 7.98 10.42 -24.97
CA ALA A 151 6.61 10.20 -25.40
C ALA A 151 5.58 10.75 -24.39
N ALA A 152 5.81 10.61 -23.10
CA ALA A 152 4.96 11.15 -22.05
C ALA A 152 4.94 12.69 -22.08
N TYR A 153 6.10 13.34 -22.25
CA TYR A 153 6.20 14.79 -22.42
C TYR A 153 5.43 15.28 -23.65
N GLU A 154 5.63 14.64 -24.81
CA GLU A 154 4.96 15.00 -26.06
C GLU A 154 3.43 14.85 -25.96
N ALA A 155 2.96 13.77 -25.34
CA ALA A 155 1.55 13.57 -25.05
C ALA A 155 0.97 14.69 -24.15
N ARG A 156 1.74 15.14 -23.16
CA ARG A 156 1.34 16.26 -22.31
C ARG A 156 1.30 17.58 -23.09
N VAL A 157 2.28 17.86 -23.94
CA VAL A 157 2.28 19.02 -24.85
C VAL A 157 1.05 18.99 -25.74
N GLN A 158 0.75 17.83 -26.36
CA GLN A 158 -0.43 17.66 -27.20
C GLN A 158 -1.74 17.96 -26.46
N THR A 159 -1.85 17.54 -25.19
CA THR A 159 -3.01 17.85 -24.33
C THR A 159 -3.26 19.35 -24.20
N TYR A 160 -2.20 20.17 -24.13
CA TYR A 160 -2.34 21.64 -24.06
C TYR A 160 -2.59 22.27 -25.43
N ARG A 161 -2.03 21.71 -26.51
CA ARG A 161 -2.39 22.13 -27.89
C ARG A 161 -3.88 21.92 -28.16
N ASP A 162 -4.44 20.80 -27.76
CA ASP A 162 -5.87 20.49 -27.89
C ASP A 162 -6.75 21.49 -27.11
N LYS A 163 -6.21 22.07 -26.03
CA LYS A 163 -6.80 23.20 -25.30
C LYS A 163 -6.53 24.57 -25.95
N ARG A 164 -6.07 24.60 -27.20
CA ARG A 164 -5.79 25.80 -28.01
C ARG A 164 -4.70 26.71 -27.43
N LYS A 165 -3.73 26.15 -26.70
CA LYS A 165 -2.53 26.88 -26.31
C LYS A 165 -1.56 26.97 -27.48
N SER A 166 -0.75 28.06 -27.50
CA SER A 166 0.36 28.16 -28.46
C SER A 166 1.39 27.05 -28.21
N GLU A 167 2.24 26.77 -29.19
CA GLU A 167 3.32 25.77 -29.09
C GLU A 167 4.21 26.04 -27.89
N GLU A 168 4.68 27.26 -27.74
CA GLU A 168 5.54 27.67 -26.63
C GLU A 168 4.84 27.56 -25.27
N GLU A 169 3.57 27.99 -25.17
CA GLU A 169 2.77 27.90 -23.96
C GLU A 169 2.48 26.45 -23.60
N ALA A 170 2.15 25.60 -24.58
CA ALA A 170 1.89 24.18 -24.39
C ALA A 170 3.13 23.45 -23.86
N ALA A 171 4.29 23.70 -24.46
CA ALA A 171 5.57 23.14 -24.01
C ALA A 171 5.93 23.59 -22.58
N ARG A 172 5.79 24.89 -22.29
CA ARG A 172 6.05 25.44 -20.96
C ARG A 172 5.13 24.84 -19.89
N LEU A 173 3.83 24.75 -20.16
CA LEU A 173 2.86 24.15 -19.23
C LEU A 173 3.09 22.65 -19.05
N ALA A 174 3.41 21.94 -20.13
CA ALA A 174 3.74 20.52 -20.04
C ALA A 174 4.94 20.27 -19.12
N ALA A 175 6.00 21.06 -19.27
CA ALA A 175 7.23 20.93 -18.50
C ALA A 175 7.06 21.13 -16.99
N THR A 176 5.99 21.79 -16.53
CA THR A 176 5.71 21.95 -15.07
C THR A 176 5.05 20.73 -14.44
N ILE A 177 4.66 19.72 -15.24
CA ILE A 177 3.99 18.50 -14.79
C ILE A 177 4.75 17.26 -15.27
N GLN A 178 5.10 17.24 -16.55
CA GLN A 178 5.79 16.16 -17.24
C GLN A 178 7.00 16.75 -17.96
N PRO A 179 8.17 16.86 -17.33
CA PRO A 179 9.35 17.43 -17.98
C PRO A 179 9.84 16.56 -19.14
N ALA A 180 10.61 17.18 -20.05
CA ALA A 180 11.25 16.46 -21.14
C ALA A 180 12.18 15.33 -20.64
N ALA A 181 12.48 14.38 -21.50
CA ALA A 181 13.18 13.14 -21.13
C ALA A 181 14.45 13.35 -20.28
N ASN A 182 15.26 14.34 -20.64
CA ASN A 182 16.50 14.66 -19.93
C ASN A 182 16.32 15.49 -18.64
N ALA A 183 15.12 16.01 -18.39
CA ALA A 183 14.77 16.78 -17.21
C ALA A 183 13.84 16.00 -16.25
N ASN A 184 13.61 14.72 -16.51
CA ASN A 184 12.69 13.85 -15.79
C ASN A 184 13.45 12.84 -14.92
N GLU A 185 13.17 12.82 -13.63
CA GLU A 185 13.86 12.01 -12.63
C GLU A 185 13.66 10.49 -12.77
N HIS A 186 12.59 10.03 -13.43
CA HIS A 186 12.37 8.58 -13.65
C HIS A 186 13.50 7.90 -14.42
N GLY A 187 14.31 8.65 -15.14
CA GLY A 187 15.53 8.14 -15.79
C GLY A 187 16.65 7.76 -14.85
N THR A 188 16.62 8.22 -13.61
CA THR A 188 17.63 7.89 -12.59
C THR A 188 17.37 6.53 -11.92
N GLY A 189 16.15 6.01 -12.01
CA GLY A 189 15.70 4.86 -11.22
C GLY A 189 15.38 5.20 -9.76
N TYR A 190 15.54 6.46 -9.33
CA TYR A 190 15.25 6.89 -7.96
C TYR A 190 13.86 7.52 -7.78
N ALA A 191 13.15 7.84 -8.85
CA ALA A 191 11.80 8.39 -8.80
C ALA A 191 10.75 7.28 -8.76
N ALA A 192 9.75 7.45 -7.89
CA ALA A 192 8.68 6.50 -7.64
C ALA A 192 7.34 7.23 -7.59
N ASP A 193 6.44 6.96 -8.55
CA ASP A 193 5.06 7.40 -8.47
C ASP A 193 4.24 6.35 -7.72
N ILE A 194 3.79 6.73 -6.53
CA ILE A 194 3.11 5.85 -5.58
C ILE A 194 1.66 6.30 -5.42
N LEU A 195 0.75 5.38 -5.61
CA LEU A 195 -0.69 5.58 -5.42
C LEU A 195 -1.27 4.53 -4.47
N SER A 196 -2.58 4.53 -4.31
CA SER A 196 -3.34 3.54 -3.55
C SER A 196 -4.65 3.22 -4.26
N ALA A 197 -5.31 2.13 -3.82
CA ALA A 197 -6.62 1.77 -4.35
C ALA A 197 -7.71 2.83 -4.05
N ASP A 198 -7.53 3.63 -2.99
CA ASP A 198 -8.48 4.67 -2.59
C ASP A 198 -8.48 5.85 -3.57
N ASN A 199 -7.33 6.18 -4.16
CA ASN A 199 -7.21 7.11 -5.27
C ASN A 199 -6.14 6.59 -6.26
N PRO A 200 -6.56 5.93 -7.36
CA PRO A 200 -5.64 5.40 -8.37
C PRO A 200 -5.25 6.43 -9.43
N GLN A 201 -5.51 7.71 -9.21
CA GLN A 201 -5.22 8.79 -10.16
C GLN A 201 -4.00 9.60 -9.72
N GLN A 202 -3.16 9.97 -10.68
CA GLN A 202 -2.07 10.93 -10.47
C GLN A 202 -2.63 12.36 -10.47
N ASP A 203 -3.32 12.70 -9.38
CA ASP A 203 -3.88 14.03 -9.15
C ASP A 203 -3.75 14.46 -7.69
N THR A 204 -4.08 15.70 -7.39
CA THR A 204 -3.94 16.27 -6.05
C THR A 204 -4.87 15.63 -5.01
N GLY A 205 -5.90 14.90 -5.44
CA GLY A 205 -6.80 14.15 -4.56
C GLY A 205 -6.08 13.01 -3.82
N PHE A 206 -4.93 12.54 -4.33
CA PHE A 206 -4.12 11.56 -3.60
C PHE A 206 -3.65 12.09 -2.23
N ALA A 207 -3.47 13.40 -2.08
CA ALA A 207 -3.11 14.03 -0.81
C ALA A 207 -4.15 13.85 0.31
N GLU A 208 -5.39 13.50 -0.03
CA GLU A 208 -6.48 13.25 0.93
C GLU A 208 -6.55 11.77 1.36
N THR A 209 -5.65 10.91 0.87
CA THR A 209 -5.67 9.48 1.16
C THR A 209 -4.87 9.12 2.41
N ARG A 210 -5.23 7.99 3.02
CA ARG A 210 -4.43 7.41 4.10
C ARG A 210 -3.03 6.98 3.65
N ALA A 211 -2.87 6.64 2.38
CA ALA A 211 -1.57 6.30 1.82
C ALA A 211 -0.64 7.51 1.82
N TYR A 212 -1.11 8.68 1.41
CA TYR A 212 -0.33 9.91 1.48
C TYR A 212 0.01 10.32 2.92
N GLU A 213 -0.96 10.22 3.85
CA GLU A 213 -0.74 10.47 5.27
C GLU A 213 0.37 9.55 5.83
N TRP A 214 0.33 8.26 5.51
CA TRP A 214 1.33 7.28 5.91
C TRP A 214 2.71 7.59 5.31
N LEU A 215 2.75 7.85 4.00
CA LEU A 215 4.00 8.19 3.31
C LEU A 215 4.63 9.47 3.89
N THR A 216 3.84 10.51 4.16
CA THR A 216 4.33 11.75 4.79
C THR A 216 4.95 11.48 6.16
N ALA A 217 4.39 10.56 6.93
CA ALA A 217 4.91 10.20 8.25
C ALA A 217 6.18 9.34 8.18
N TYR A 218 6.25 8.38 7.26
CA TYR A 218 7.24 7.31 7.35
C TYR A 218 8.17 7.14 6.16
N ALA A 219 7.87 7.68 4.99
CA ALA A 219 8.67 7.43 3.77
C ALA A 219 10.16 7.77 3.95
N ALA A 220 10.48 8.81 4.74
CA ALA A 220 11.87 9.20 5.01
C ALA A 220 12.66 8.13 5.78
N GLU A 221 12.01 7.28 6.57
CA GLU A 221 12.64 6.16 7.29
C GLU A 221 13.10 5.05 6.32
N TYR A 222 12.59 5.09 5.09
CA TYR A 222 12.95 4.21 3.96
C TYR A 222 13.72 4.94 2.86
N GLY A 223 14.15 6.18 3.13
CA GLY A 223 14.98 6.96 2.22
C GLY A 223 14.21 7.71 1.13
N PHE A 224 12.87 7.80 1.21
CA PHE A 224 12.05 8.52 0.23
C PHE A 224 11.58 9.87 0.78
N ILE A 225 11.60 10.90 -0.07
CA ILE A 225 11.07 12.23 0.20
C ILE A 225 9.92 12.55 -0.75
N LEU A 226 8.96 13.36 -0.31
CA LEU A 226 8.01 14.02 -1.21
C LEU A 226 8.78 15.01 -2.07
N ARG A 227 8.90 14.73 -3.37
CA ARG A 227 9.82 15.45 -4.24
C ARG A 227 9.33 16.85 -4.63
N TYR A 228 8.02 17.03 -4.82
CA TYR A 228 7.41 18.26 -5.28
C TYR A 228 6.31 18.73 -4.31
N PRO A 229 6.70 19.29 -3.15
CA PRO A 229 5.73 19.78 -2.16
C PRO A 229 4.92 20.98 -2.65
N GLN A 230 3.72 21.17 -2.10
CA GLN A 230 2.74 22.15 -2.59
C GLN A 230 3.27 23.60 -2.58
N ASP A 231 4.11 23.94 -1.63
CA ASP A 231 4.63 25.30 -1.41
C ASP A 231 6.05 25.51 -1.96
N ARG A 232 6.61 24.58 -2.73
CA ARG A 232 7.99 24.59 -3.23
C ARG A 232 8.11 24.65 -4.76
N GLN A 233 7.03 24.94 -5.49
CA GLN A 233 7.08 25.03 -6.95
C GLN A 233 8.09 26.05 -7.49
N ALA A 234 8.32 27.14 -6.77
CA ALA A 234 9.30 28.16 -7.16
C ALA A 234 10.74 27.62 -7.14
N ALA A 235 11.05 26.69 -6.23
CA ALA A 235 12.36 26.06 -6.11
C ALA A 235 12.51 24.85 -7.05
N THR A 236 11.47 24.03 -7.18
CA THR A 236 11.51 22.78 -7.94
C THR A 236 11.18 22.93 -9.42
N GLY A 237 10.43 23.99 -9.78
CA GLY A 237 9.90 24.19 -11.14
C GLY A 237 8.69 23.32 -11.49
N ILE A 238 8.30 22.36 -10.63
CA ILE A 238 7.21 21.40 -10.84
C ILE A 238 6.04 21.73 -9.90
N VAL A 239 4.82 21.51 -10.36
CA VAL A 239 3.61 21.66 -9.54
C VAL A 239 3.59 20.64 -8.40
N PHE A 240 2.67 20.81 -7.44
CA PHE A 240 2.48 19.83 -6.39
C PHE A 240 2.07 18.45 -6.94
N GLU A 241 2.87 17.44 -6.62
CA GLU A 241 2.64 16.05 -7.03
C GLU A 241 2.70 15.11 -5.82
N PRO A 242 1.59 14.91 -5.12
CA PRO A 242 1.57 14.08 -3.90
C PRO A 242 1.91 12.60 -4.14
N TRP A 243 1.85 12.13 -5.37
CA TRP A 243 2.23 10.76 -5.78
C TRP A 243 3.72 10.60 -6.04
N HIS A 244 4.47 11.69 -6.35
CA HIS A 244 5.87 11.61 -6.80
C HIS A 244 6.86 11.68 -5.62
N TRP A 245 7.49 10.55 -5.37
CA TRP A 245 8.47 10.35 -4.30
C TRP A 245 9.86 10.10 -4.88
N ARG A 246 10.88 10.62 -4.20
CA ARG A 246 12.25 10.47 -4.63
C ARG A 246 13.08 9.75 -3.57
N TYR A 247 13.77 8.67 -3.99
CA TYR A 247 14.78 8.00 -3.16
C TYR A 247 16.06 8.84 -3.12
N VAL A 248 16.53 9.15 -1.92
CA VAL A 248 17.75 9.90 -1.66
C VAL A 248 18.66 9.22 -0.62
N GLY A 249 18.27 8.01 -0.14
CA GLY A 249 18.92 7.34 0.99
C GLY A 249 18.36 7.78 2.33
N VAL A 250 18.38 6.89 3.33
CA VAL A 250 17.70 7.09 4.62
C VAL A 250 18.20 8.33 5.35
N GLU A 251 19.52 8.49 5.48
CA GLU A 251 20.12 9.61 6.21
C GLU A 251 19.78 10.96 5.56
N ASN A 252 19.91 11.05 4.22
CA ASN A 252 19.53 12.24 3.47
C ASN A 252 18.03 12.54 3.59
N ALA A 253 17.16 11.53 3.50
CA ALA A 253 15.72 11.72 3.58
C ALA A 253 15.28 12.23 4.96
N LEU A 254 15.86 11.70 6.03
CA LEU A 254 15.62 12.16 7.40
C LEU A 254 16.06 13.61 7.60
N ALA A 255 17.25 13.97 7.11
CA ALA A 255 17.78 15.34 7.19
C ALA A 255 16.94 16.33 6.38
N ILE A 256 16.53 15.97 5.16
CA ILE A 256 15.65 16.79 4.30
C ILE A 256 14.30 16.99 4.99
N ARG A 257 13.69 15.93 5.52
CA ARG A 257 12.44 16.00 6.26
C ARG A 257 12.56 16.94 7.49
N ALA A 258 13.62 16.78 8.27
CA ALA A 258 13.87 17.63 9.46
C ALA A 258 14.04 19.11 9.10
N SER A 259 14.68 19.42 7.96
CA SER A 259 14.88 20.79 7.49
C SER A 259 13.61 21.45 6.95
N GLY A 260 12.63 20.66 6.47
CA GLY A 260 11.45 21.16 5.77
C GLY A 260 11.73 21.79 4.40
N LEU A 261 12.91 21.59 3.83
CA LEU A 261 13.35 22.14 2.56
C LEU A 261 13.02 21.18 1.39
N SER A 262 12.93 21.76 0.17
CA SER A 262 12.98 20.93 -1.05
C SER A 262 14.40 20.38 -1.26
N LEU A 263 14.55 19.39 -2.13
CA LEU A 263 15.86 18.81 -2.45
C LEU A 263 16.83 19.88 -2.98
N GLU A 264 16.35 20.81 -3.82
CA GLU A 264 17.13 21.93 -4.35
C GLU A 264 17.63 22.85 -3.25
N GLU A 265 16.73 23.27 -2.36
CA GLU A 265 17.05 24.18 -1.25
C GLU A 265 18.01 23.52 -0.26
N PHE A 266 17.78 22.23 0.05
CA PHE A 266 18.62 21.45 0.95
C PHE A 266 20.06 21.36 0.42
N ILE A 267 20.24 20.95 -0.85
CA ILE A 267 21.55 20.84 -1.47
C ILE A 267 22.24 22.22 -1.56
N ALA A 268 21.49 23.26 -1.89
CA ALA A 268 22.04 24.62 -1.93
C ALA A 268 22.52 25.08 -0.56
N LEU A 269 21.78 24.81 0.51
CA LEU A 269 22.18 25.13 1.88
C LEU A 269 23.46 24.39 2.28
N GLN A 270 23.51 23.07 2.05
CA GLN A 270 24.65 22.22 2.42
C GLN A 270 25.95 22.55 1.66
N ARG A 271 25.85 23.16 0.48
CA ARG A 271 27.02 23.60 -0.32
C ARG A 271 27.47 25.02 0.01
N ALA A 272 26.67 25.76 0.77
CA ALA A 272 27.00 27.14 1.19
C ALA A 272 27.83 27.19 2.50
N ASP A 273 27.75 26.10 3.27
CA ASP A 273 28.53 25.86 4.50
C ASP A 273 29.89 25.20 4.18
#